data_723d7866ebd7f6b8c32f418a161d92cd
#
_entry.id   723d7866ebd7f6b8c32f418a161d92cd
#
_cell.length_a   1.000
_cell.length_b   1.000
_cell.length_c   1.000
_cell.angle_alpha   90.00
_cell.angle_beta   90.00
_cell.angle_gamma   90.00
#
_symmetry.space_group_name_H-M   'P 1'
#
loop_
_entity.id
_entity.type
_entity.pdbx_description
1 polymer ?
#
loop_
_entity_poly.entity_id
_entity_poly.type
_entity_poly.pdbx_seq_one_letter_code
_entity_poly.pdbx_strand_id
1 'polypeptide(L)'
;MWYQKTLTLSAKSRGFHLVTDEILNQLADMPRVNIGLLHLLLQHTSASLTLNENCDPTVRHDMERFFLRTVPDNGNYEHDYEGADDMLVLPVHKGRIQTGTWQGIWLGEHRIHGGSRRIIATLQGE
;
A
#
# COMPACT_ATOMS: atom_id res chain seq x y z
N MET A 1 -8.13 -15.22 -16.64
CA MET A 1 -9.18 -14.34 -16.10
C MET A 1 -8.57 -13.02 -15.64
N TRP A 2 -9.26 -11.95 -15.94
CA TRP A 2 -8.86 -10.60 -15.52
C TRP A 2 -9.95 -9.96 -14.69
N TYR A 3 -9.56 -9.23 -13.66
CA TYR A 3 -10.47 -8.46 -12.81
C TYR A 3 -9.75 -7.17 -12.42
N GLN A 4 -10.46 -6.05 -12.43
CA GLN A 4 -9.87 -4.78 -12.03
C GLN A 4 -10.88 -3.94 -11.28
N LYS A 5 -10.41 -3.27 -10.24
CA LYS A 5 -11.25 -2.41 -9.41
C LYS A 5 -10.43 -1.25 -8.87
N THR A 6 -11.04 -0.07 -8.86
CA THR A 6 -10.45 1.08 -8.17
C THR A 6 -10.87 1.07 -6.72
N LEU A 7 -9.89 1.09 -5.83
CA LEU A 7 -10.09 1.13 -4.38
C LEU A 7 -9.81 2.54 -3.88
N THR A 8 -10.56 2.98 -2.86
CA THR A 8 -10.33 4.26 -2.22
C THR A 8 -10.01 4.03 -0.76
N LEU A 9 -8.82 4.46 -0.34
CA LEU A 9 -8.44 4.44 1.07
C LEU A 9 -8.91 5.73 1.73
N SER A 10 -9.42 5.62 2.95
CA SER A 10 -9.80 6.79 3.73
C SER A 10 -8.58 7.70 3.95
N ALA A 11 -8.85 9.00 4.10
CA ALA A 11 -7.79 9.97 4.39
C ALA A 11 -7.09 9.61 5.70
N LYS A 12 -5.76 9.65 5.69
CA LYS A 12 -4.93 9.31 6.84
C LYS A 12 -4.02 10.47 7.20
N SER A 13 -3.62 10.52 8.46
CA SER A 13 -2.59 11.45 8.89
C SER A 13 -1.25 11.07 8.28
N ARG A 14 -0.32 12.01 8.25
CA ARG A 14 1.04 11.72 7.83
C ARG A 14 1.62 10.57 8.64
N GLY A 15 2.34 9.67 7.99
CA GLY A 15 2.95 8.51 8.62
C GLY A 15 2.60 7.22 7.91
N PHE A 16 2.87 6.09 8.56
CA PHE A 16 2.64 4.78 7.98
C PHE A 16 1.43 4.10 8.65
N HIS A 17 0.57 3.54 7.82
CA HIS A 17 -0.69 2.95 8.24
C HIS A 17 -0.86 1.57 7.63
N LEU A 18 -1.23 0.60 8.46
CA LEU A 18 -1.53 -0.75 7.99
C LEU A 18 -2.91 -0.72 7.30
N VAL A 19 -2.93 -1.06 6.02
CA VAL A 19 -4.14 -0.93 5.19
C VAL A 19 -4.60 -2.24 4.57
N THR A 20 -4.03 -3.37 5.00
CA THR A 20 -4.37 -4.68 4.45
C THR A 20 -5.87 -4.94 4.46
N ASP A 21 -6.52 -4.77 5.62
CA ASP A 21 -7.94 -5.07 5.74
C ASP A 21 -8.81 -4.08 4.96
N GLU A 22 -8.43 -2.82 4.93
CA GLU A 22 -9.14 -1.81 4.14
C GLU A 22 -9.12 -2.15 2.66
N ILE A 23 -7.99 -2.65 2.15
CA ILE A 23 -7.86 -3.10 0.77
C ILE A 23 -8.67 -4.37 0.52
N LEU A 24 -8.47 -5.39 1.36
CA LEU A 24 -9.12 -6.69 1.15
C LEU A 24 -10.64 -6.61 1.28
N ASN A 25 -11.15 -5.77 2.18
CA ASN A 25 -12.60 -5.58 2.32
C ASN A 25 -13.24 -5.02 1.06
N GLN A 26 -12.53 -4.17 0.32
CA GLN A 26 -13.03 -3.63 -0.94
C GLN A 26 -12.89 -4.61 -2.11
N LEU A 27 -12.14 -5.70 -1.93
CA LEU A 27 -11.96 -6.76 -2.93
C LEU A 27 -12.83 -7.98 -2.64
N ALA A 28 -13.89 -7.84 -1.86
CA ALA A 28 -14.76 -8.96 -1.49
C ALA A 28 -15.42 -9.64 -2.69
N ASP A 29 -15.61 -8.90 -3.79
CA ASP A 29 -16.19 -9.41 -5.05
C ASP A 29 -15.13 -9.93 -6.03
N MET A 30 -13.85 -9.96 -5.62
CA MET A 30 -12.78 -10.46 -6.47
C MET A 30 -12.96 -11.95 -6.76
N PRO A 31 -12.85 -12.38 -8.04
CA PRO A 31 -12.96 -13.78 -8.37
C PRO A 31 -11.92 -14.63 -7.64
N ARG A 32 -12.34 -15.82 -7.23
CA ARG A 32 -11.44 -16.77 -6.58
C ARG A 32 -10.65 -17.53 -7.64
N VAL A 33 -9.45 -17.06 -7.94
CA VAL A 33 -8.53 -17.79 -8.83
C VAL A 33 -7.72 -18.81 -8.03
N ASN A 34 -7.32 -19.88 -8.69
CA ASN A 34 -6.46 -20.88 -8.05
C ASN A 34 -5.03 -20.37 -7.94
N ILE A 35 -4.49 -19.85 -9.02
CA ILE A 35 -3.14 -19.24 -9.07
C ILE A 35 -3.25 -17.92 -9.82
N GLY A 36 -2.65 -16.87 -9.28
CA GLY A 36 -2.68 -15.58 -9.93
C GLY A 36 -1.75 -14.56 -9.30
N LEU A 37 -1.86 -13.35 -9.83
CA LEU A 37 -1.14 -12.18 -9.34
C LEU A 37 -2.13 -11.06 -9.09
N LEU A 38 -2.03 -10.43 -7.94
CA LEU A 38 -2.75 -9.21 -7.62
C LEU A 38 -1.77 -8.04 -7.69
N HIS A 39 -2.01 -7.15 -8.63
CA HIS A 39 -1.22 -5.94 -8.80
C HIS A 39 -1.96 -4.77 -8.19
N LEU A 40 -1.30 -4.02 -7.32
CA LEU A 40 -1.84 -2.82 -6.68
C LEU A 40 -1.02 -1.63 -7.14
N LEU A 41 -1.65 -0.69 -7.82
CA LEU A 41 -1.02 0.56 -8.24
C LEU A 41 -1.63 1.72 -7.46
N LEU A 42 -0.82 2.41 -6.69
CA LEU A 42 -1.20 3.65 -6.01
C LEU A 42 -1.11 4.80 -7.01
N GLN A 43 -2.19 5.52 -7.20
CA GLN A 43 -2.29 6.58 -8.21
C GLN A 43 -1.87 7.96 -7.68
N HIS A 44 -0.91 8.02 -6.78
CA HIS A 44 -0.46 9.27 -6.15
C HIS A 44 1.05 9.25 -5.98
N THR A 45 1.69 10.39 -6.21
CA THR A 45 3.14 10.53 -6.04
C THR A 45 3.54 10.95 -4.63
N SER A 46 2.59 11.37 -3.81
CA SER A 46 2.84 11.84 -2.44
C SER A 46 2.48 10.81 -1.38
N ALA A 47 2.39 9.55 -1.77
CA ALA A 47 2.16 8.41 -0.88
C ALA A 47 2.88 7.20 -1.45
N SER A 48 3.02 6.14 -0.66
CA SER A 48 3.70 4.92 -1.08
C SER A 48 3.03 3.67 -0.51
N LEU A 49 3.24 2.53 -1.17
CA LEU A 49 2.82 1.22 -0.67
C LEU A 49 4.06 0.39 -0.35
N THR A 50 4.00 -0.40 0.70
CA THR A 50 5.06 -1.33 1.04
C THR A 50 4.51 -2.55 1.78
N LEU A 51 5.25 -3.66 1.72
CA LEU A 51 5.03 -4.81 2.58
C LEU A 51 6.00 -4.74 3.75
N ASN A 52 5.47 -4.85 4.96
CA ASN A 52 6.30 -4.84 6.15
C ASN A 52 5.60 -5.58 7.30
N GLU A 53 6.25 -5.67 8.44
CA GLU A 53 5.74 -6.37 9.60
C GLU A 53 4.43 -5.76 10.08
N ASN A 54 3.46 -6.60 10.39
CA ASN A 54 2.11 -6.18 10.76
C ASN A 54 1.78 -6.39 12.24
N CYS A 55 2.69 -6.88 13.07
CA CYS A 55 2.35 -7.26 14.44
C CYS A 55 2.91 -6.32 15.50
N ASP A 56 3.97 -5.58 15.20
CA ASP A 56 4.61 -4.70 16.17
C ASP A 56 4.23 -3.24 15.90
N PRO A 57 3.50 -2.58 16.81
CA PRO A 57 3.12 -1.19 16.60
C PRO A 57 4.31 -0.21 16.52
N THR A 58 5.48 -0.59 16.99
CA THR A 58 6.68 0.26 16.88
C THR A 58 7.20 0.37 15.45
N VAL A 59 6.87 -0.58 14.59
CA VAL A 59 7.28 -0.55 13.17
C VAL A 59 6.80 0.74 12.49
N ARG A 60 5.58 1.18 12.78
CA ARG A 60 5.04 2.41 12.22
C ARG A 60 5.91 3.62 12.55
N HIS A 61 6.30 3.76 13.80
CA HIS A 61 7.15 4.86 14.25
C HIS A 61 8.55 4.78 13.66
N ASP A 62 9.11 3.58 13.61
CA ASP A 62 10.46 3.37 13.06
C ASP A 62 10.50 3.65 11.57
N MET A 63 9.48 3.27 10.81
CA MET A 63 9.39 3.59 9.39
C MET A 63 9.31 5.10 9.16
N GLU A 64 8.48 5.80 9.92
CA GLU A 64 8.36 7.26 9.81
C GLU A 64 9.68 7.95 10.15
N ARG A 65 10.35 7.54 11.23
CA ARG A 65 11.67 8.09 11.60
C ARG A 65 12.70 7.85 10.50
N PHE A 66 12.72 6.66 9.93
CA PHE A 66 13.66 6.33 8.87
C PHE A 66 13.44 7.24 7.66
N PHE A 67 12.19 7.41 7.23
CA PHE A 67 11.88 8.25 6.08
C PHE A 67 12.14 9.73 6.37
N LEU A 68 11.78 10.23 7.52
CA LEU A 68 12.06 11.63 7.90
C LEU A 68 13.55 11.93 7.96
N ARG A 69 14.37 10.96 8.38
CA ARG A 69 15.81 11.12 8.46
C ARG A 69 16.47 11.00 7.09
N THR A 70 16.01 10.05 6.27
CA THR A 70 16.61 9.74 4.96
C THR A 70 16.16 10.73 3.90
N VAL A 71 14.88 11.14 3.95
CA VAL A 71 14.27 12.07 2.99
C VAL A 71 13.48 13.12 3.75
N PRO A 72 14.15 14.12 4.31
CA PRO A 72 13.50 15.17 5.09
C PRO A 72 12.64 16.07 4.22
N ASP A 73 11.55 16.59 4.79
CA ASP A 73 10.64 17.50 4.08
C ASP A 73 11.33 18.76 3.60
N ASN A 74 12.35 19.22 4.33
CA ASN A 74 13.06 20.45 4.08
C ASN A 74 14.37 20.22 3.30
N GLY A 75 14.48 19.10 2.61
CA GLY A 75 15.66 18.85 1.78
C GLY A 75 15.76 19.87 0.67
N ASN A 76 16.98 20.16 0.22
CA ASN A 76 17.26 21.10 -0.86
C ASN A 76 16.93 20.50 -2.23
N TYR A 77 15.72 19.93 -2.39
CA TYR A 77 15.27 19.37 -3.63
C TYR A 77 14.24 20.29 -4.27
N GLU A 78 14.26 20.40 -5.58
CA GLU A 78 13.26 21.17 -6.32
C GLU A 78 11.86 20.56 -6.14
N HIS A 79 11.80 19.24 -6.04
CA HIS A 79 10.61 18.51 -5.66
C HIS A 79 10.71 18.10 -4.19
N ASP A 80 9.70 18.42 -3.41
CA ASP A 80 9.57 17.85 -2.09
C ASP A 80 9.36 16.34 -2.21
N TYR A 81 9.67 15.65 -1.13
CA TYR A 81 9.66 14.21 -1.11
C TYR A 81 8.34 13.61 -1.58
N GLU A 82 8.42 12.69 -2.50
CA GLU A 82 7.33 11.87 -2.95
C GLU A 82 7.65 10.40 -2.65
N GLY A 83 6.59 9.58 -2.55
CA GLY A 83 6.74 8.18 -2.20
C GLY A 83 7.65 7.40 -3.13
N ALA A 84 8.46 6.52 -2.58
CA ALA A 84 9.41 5.73 -3.32
C ALA A 84 8.74 4.58 -4.09
N ASP A 85 7.74 3.93 -3.47
CA ASP A 85 7.07 2.75 -4.01
C ASP A 85 5.58 3.02 -4.16
N ASP A 86 5.09 2.92 -5.38
CA ASP A 86 3.67 3.13 -5.70
C ASP A 86 2.97 1.86 -6.15
N MET A 87 3.66 0.73 -6.14
CA MET A 87 3.16 -0.50 -6.73
C MET A 87 3.60 -1.72 -5.92
N LEU A 88 2.68 -2.67 -5.78
CA LEU A 88 2.95 -3.99 -5.23
C LEU A 88 2.37 -5.05 -6.15
N VAL A 89 3.07 -6.17 -6.28
CA VAL A 89 2.55 -7.37 -6.96
C VAL A 89 2.59 -8.51 -5.97
N LEU A 90 1.43 -9.10 -5.71
CA LEU A 90 1.26 -10.12 -4.69
C LEU A 90 0.80 -11.43 -5.35
N PRO A 91 1.45 -12.57 -5.05
CA PRO A 91 0.94 -13.84 -5.53
C PRO A 91 -0.39 -14.17 -4.85
N VAL A 92 -1.26 -14.81 -5.61
CA VAL A 92 -2.58 -15.26 -5.14
C VAL A 92 -2.67 -16.78 -5.32
N HIS A 93 -3.15 -17.46 -4.31
CA HIS A 93 -3.41 -18.88 -4.35
C HIS A 93 -4.74 -19.19 -3.68
N LYS A 94 -5.60 -19.92 -4.38
CA LYS A 94 -6.94 -20.28 -3.88
C LYS A 94 -7.73 -19.06 -3.37
N GLY A 95 -7.66 -17.95 -4.10
CA GLY A 95 -8.38 -16.73 -3.81
C GLY A 95 -7.79 -15.88 -2.70
N ARG A 96 -6.58 -16.18 -2.21
CA ARG A 96 -5.96 -15.44 -1.12
C ARG A 96 -4.59 -14.92 -1.50
N ILE A 97 -4.26 -13.70 -1.09
CA ILE A 97 -2.91 -13.18 -1.23
C ILE A 97 -1.96 -14.00 -0.36
N GLN A 98 -0.77 -14.25 -0.87
CA GLN A 98 0.21 -15.16 -0.25
C GLN A 98 1.29 -14.38 0.51
N THR A 99 0.88 -13.41 1.32
CA THR A 99 1.82 -12.74 2.23
C THR A 99 2.22 -13.70 3.36
N GLY A 100 3.42 -13.50 3.89
CA GLY A 100 3.84 -14.22 5.09
C GLY A 100 2.97 -13.82 6.29
N THR A 101 2.98 -14.65 7.34
CA THR A 101 2.14 -14.46 8.53
C THR A 101 2.30 -13.07 9.15
N TRP A 102 3.53 -12.56 9.14
CA TRP A 102 3.85 -11.28 9.77
C TRP A 102 3.90 -10.11 8.79
N GLN A 103 3.55 -10.33 7.53
CA GLN A 103 3.54 -9.27 6.52
C GLN A 103 2.17 -8.63 6.40
N GLY A 104 2.15 -7.33 6.21
CA GLY A 104 0.95 -6.57 5.89
C GLY A 104 1.26 -5.49 4.88
N ILE A 105 0.21 -4.96 4.28
CA ILE A 105 0.31 -3.87 3.30
C ILE A 105 0.21 -2.56 4.06
N TRP A 106 1.20 -1.70 3.88
CA TRP A 106 1.28 -0.39 4.53
C TRP A 106 1.16 0.73 3.51
N LEU A 107 0.42 1.76 3.88
CA LEU A 107 0.41 3.04 3.18
C LEU A 107 1.32 4.01 3.90
N GLY A 108 2.31 4.55 3.20
CA GLY A 108 3.06 5.70 3.67
C GLY A 108 2.37 6.97 3.19
N GLU A 109 1.80 7.75 4.10
CA GLU A 109 1.22 9.05 3.77
C GLU A 109 2.28 10.12 4.03
N HIS A 110 2.73 10.78 2.97
CA HIS A 110 3.85 11.72 3.07
C HIS A 110 3.38 13.17 3.15
N ARG A 111 2.08 13.42 3.17
CA ARG A 111 1.50 14.76 3.30
C ARG A 111 0.72 14.89 4.60
N ILE A 112 0.70 16.11 5.15
CA ILE A 112 -0.11 16.40 6.34
C ILE A 112 -1.60 16.33 5.99
N HIS A 113 -1.98 16.81 4.81
CA HIS A 113 -3.36 16.81 4.32
C HIS A 113 -3.42 16.15 2.94
N GLY A 114 -3.10 14.85 2.89
CA GLY A 114 -3.05 14.12 1.64
C GLY A 114 -4.41 13.77 1.04
N GLY A 115 -5.45 13.74 1.86
CA GLY A 115 -6.77 13.31 1.42
C GLY A 115 -6.86 11.80 1.23
N SER A 116 -7.95 11.33 0.65
CA SER A 116 -8.11 9.91 0.34
C SER A 116 -7.20 9.53 -0.83
N ARG A 117 -6.71 8.28 -0.80
CA ARG A 117 -5.81 7.74 -1.82
C ARG A 117 -6.52 6.66 -2.62
N ARG A 118 -6.22 6.59 -3.91
CA ARG A 118 -6.81 5.59 -4.82
C ARG A 118 -5.77 4.57 -5.22
N ILE A 119 -6.21 3.32 -5.26
CA ILE A 119 -5.40 2.19 -5.73
C ILE A 119 -6.19 1.49 -6.83
N ILE A 120 -5.53 1.18 -7.94
CA ILE A 120 -6.09 0.28 -8.94
C ILE A 120 -5.59 -1.12 -8.63
N ALA A 121 -6.52 -2.02 -8.33
CA ALA A 121 -6.23 -3.42 -8.10
C ALA A 121 -6.55 -4.22 -9.36
N THR A 122 -5.58 -4.95 -9.87
CA THR A 122 -5.73 -5.79 -11.05
C THR A 122 -5.34 -7.22 -10.70
N LEU A 123 -6.27 -8.15 -10.88
CA LEU A 123 -6.04 -9.57 -10.71
C LEU A 123 -5.92 -10.23 -12.07
N GLN A 124 -4.88 -11.03 -12.25
CA GLN A 124 -4.74 -11.94 -13.38
C GLN A 124 -4.49 -13.34 -12.83
N GLY A 125 -5.22 -14.33 -13.35
CA GLY A 125 -5.02 -15.70 -12.89
C GLY A 125 -6.05 -16.66 -13.50
N GLU A 126 -5.93 -17.89 -13.06
CA GLU A 126 -6.78 -18.98 -13.53
C GLU A 126 -7.45 -19.72 -12.38
#